data_ea22999ad3726d64907c477f68dc2e93
#
_entry.id   ea22999ad3726d64907c477f68dc2e93
#
_cell.length_a   1.000
_cell.length_b   1.000
_cell.length_c   1.000
_cell.angle_alpha   90.00
_cell.angle_beta   90.00
_cell.angle_gamma   90.00
#
_symmetry.space_group_name_H-M   'P 1'
#
loop_
_entity.id
_entity.type
_entity.pdbx_description
1 polymer ?
#
loop_
_entity_poly.entity_id
_entity_poly.type
_entity_poly.pdbx_seq_one_letter_code
_entity_poly.pdbx_strand_id
1 'polypeptide(L)'
;MDSSGNTIFNLFVIAFLLFSNGFFVASEFAMVKVRKTRIEQLTNEGNFNAKIALEALKDLDKFIAAVQLGVTISSIGLGWVGEGTLARIIEPVFVFLPGIGKNIATHTASVSIAFALITFFHVVLGELIPNSIALEYTEKTALLVAR
;
A
#
# COMPACT_ATOMS: atom_id res chain seq x y z
N MET A 1 16.00 -23.17 -13.97
CA MET A 1 15.95 -21.76 -13.48
C MET A 1 14.85 -21.70 -12.44
N ASP A 2 15.25 -21.48 -11.18
CA ASP A 2 14.45 -21.77 -9.99
C ASP A 2 13.15 -20.95 -9.92
N SER A 3 12.02 -21.62 -10.10
CA SER A 3 10.70 -21.03 -9.89
C SER A 3 10.51 -20.50 -8.45
N SER A 4 11.17 -21.12 -7.49
CA SER A 4 11.15 -20.73 -6.07
C SER A 4 11.80 -19.37 -5.82
N GLY A 5 12.96 -19.08 -6.45
CA GLY A 5 13.63 -17.79 -6.30
C GLY A 5 12.80 -16.63 -6.83
N ASN A 6 12.13 -16.82 -7.95
CA ASN A 6 11.21 -15.81 -8.50
C ASN A 6 9.99 -15.57 -7.60
N THR A 7 9.47 -16.62 -6.96
CA THR A 7 8.30 -16.49 -6.07
C THR A 7 8.65 -15.70 -4.80
N ILE A 8 9.80 -15.99 -4.17
CA ILE A 8 10.28 -15.25 -2.99
C ILE A 8 10.53 -13.78 -3.32
N PHE A 9 11.18 -13.51 -4.44
CA PHE A 9 11.41 -12.14 -4.91
C PHE A 9 10.08 -11.40 -5.13
N ASN A 10 9.10 -12.03 -5.79
CA ASN A 10 7.80 -11.42 -6.02
C ASN A 10 7.03 -11.15 -4.71
N LEU A 11 7.11 -12.05 -3.73
CA LEU A 11 6.52 -11.83 -2.41
C LEU A 11 7.14 -10.63 -1.69
N PHE A 12 8.47 -10.46 -1.82
CA PHE A 12 9.14 -9.27 -1.31
C PHE A 12 8.67 -7.99 -2.01
N VAL A 13 8.53 -8.03 -3.33
CA VAL A 13 7.98 -6.90 -4.12
C VAL A 13 6.55 -6.57 -3.69
N ILE A 14 5.69 -7.58 -3.50
CA ILE A 14 4.32 -7.40 -3.00
C ILE A 14 4.32 -6.71 -1.62
N ALA A 15 5.13 -7.18 -0.69
CA ALA A 15 5.24 -6.59 0.64
C ALA A 15 5.74 -5.13 0.57
N PHE A 16 6.73 -4.86 -0.28
CA PHE A 16 7.24 -3.51 -0.50
C PHE A 16 6.17 -2.59 -1.11
N LEU A 17 5.41 -3.05 -2.10
CA LEU A 17 4.34 -2.27 -2.73
C LEU A 17 3.18 -2.00 -1.76
N LEU A 18 2.79 -2.98 -0.94
CA LEU A 18 1.80 -2.80 0.13
C LEU A 18 2.25 -1.74 1.14
N PHE A 19 3.50 -1.83 1.59
CA PHE A 19 4.07 -0.84 2.51
C PHE A 19 4.13 0.55 1.89
N SER A 20 4.57 0.66 0.64
CA SER A 20 4.63 1.93 -0.10
C SER A 20 3.25 2.54 -0.26
N ASN A 21 2.25 1.74 -0.63
CA ASN A 21 0.86 2.19 -0.75
C ASN A 21 0.35 2.71 0.59
N GLY A 22 0.53 1.95 1.67
CA GLY A 22 0.15 2.36 3.02
C GLY A 22 0.86 3.64 3.49
N PHE A 23 2.14 3.81 3.14
CA PHE A 23 2.88 5.03 3.42
C PHE A 23 2.27 6.25 2.71
N PHE A 24 1.95 6.14 1.43
CA PHE A 24 1.31 7.23 0.69
C PHE A 24 -0.08 7.55 1.23
N VAL A 25 -0.91 6.54 1.51
CA VAL A 25 -2.25 6.73 2.10
C VAL A 25 -2.15 7.40 3.47
N ALA A 26 -1.28 6.92 4.36
CA ALA A 26 -1.07 7.55 5.66
C ALA A 26 -0.58 9.00 5.54
N SER A 27 0.28 9.29 4.56
CA SER A 27 0.78 10.64 4.28
C SER A 27 -0.34 11.59 3.87
N GLU A 28 -1.20 11.16 2.96
CA GLU A 28 -2.35 11.95 2.49
C GLU A 28 -3.27 12.30 3.65
N PHE A 29 -3.77 11.28 4.37
CA PHE A 29 -4.72 11.49 5.46
C PHE A 29 -4.14 12.29 6.62
N ALA A 30 -2.88 12.07 6.97
CA ALA A 30 -2.22 12.85 8.02
C ALA A 30 -2.09 14.33 7.64
N MET A 31 -1.67 14.63 6.41
CA MET A 31 -1.48 16.02 5.97
C MET A 31 -2.80 16.76 5.78
N VAL A 32 -3.84 16.08 5.31
CA VAL A 32 -5.18 16.68 5.20
C VAL A 32 -5.81 16.96 6.58
N LYS A 33 -5.56 16.09 7.56
CA LYS A 33 -6.19 16.16 8.88
C LYS A 33 -5.43 17.01 9.88
N VAL A 34 -4.12 17.17 9.74
CA VAL A 34 -3.29 17.88 10.72
C VAL A 34 -3.65 19.35 10.80
N ARG A 35 -3.67 19.89 12.00
CA ARG A 35 -3.92 21.33 12.21
C ARG A 35 -2.71 22.15 11.82
N LYS A 36 -2.84 22.99 10.82
CA LYS A 36 -1.78 23.88 10.34
C LYS A 36 -1.18 24.75 11.48
N THR A 37 -2.05 25.30 12.34
CA THR A 37 -1.61 26.11 13.50
C THR A 37 -0.70 25.33 14.45
N ARG A 38 -0.93 24.01 14.62
CA ARG A 38 -0.07 23.17 15.45
C ARG A 38 1.27 22.91 14.79
N ILE A 39 1.30 22.72 13.48
CA ILE A 39 2.54 22.56 12.71
C ILE A 39 3.34 23.88 12.72
N GLU A 40 2.68 25.02 12.59
CA GLU A 40 3.31 26.35 12.73
C GLU A 40 3.96 26.54 14.11
N GLN A 41 3.26 26.18 15.19
CA GLN A 41 3.80 26.21 16.55
C GLN A 41 5.07 25.36 16.66
N LEU A 42 5.03 24.11 16.25
CA LEU A 42 6.17 23.19 16.30
C LEU A 42 7.35 23.69 15.44
N THR A 43 7.05 24.34 14.31
CA THR A 43 8.08 24.97 13.47
C THR A 43 8.78 26.10 14.20
N ASN A 44 8.03 26.94 14.92
CA ASN A 44 8.58 28.03 15.73
C ASN A 44 9.39 27.54 16.94
N GLU A 45 9.05 26.33 17.44
CA GLU A 45 9.81 25.62 18.48
C GLU A 45 11.10 24.96 17.94
N GLY A 46 11.37 25.08 16.62
CA GLY A 46 12.59 24.58 15.98
C GLY A 46 12.50 23.15 15.47
N ASN A 47 11.31 22.55 15.39
CA ASN A 47 11.15 21.20 14.87
C ASN A 47 11.35 21.16 13.35
N PHE A 48 12.39 20.46 12.89
CA PHE A 48 12.76 20.37 11.48
C PHE A 48 11.69 19.68 10.63
N ASN A 49 11.10 18.57 11.13
CA ASN A 49 10.05 17.86 10.40
C ASN A 49 8.78 18.70 10.28
N ALA A 50 8.45 19.49 11.30
CA ALA A 50 7.33 20.42 11.24
C ALA A 50 7.54 21.51 10.17
N LYS A 51 8.76 21.97 9.98
CA LYS A 51 9.09 22.92 8.91
C LYS A 51 8.82 22.32 7.52
N ILE A 52 9.22 21.07 7.28
CA ILE A 52 8.95 20.38 6.02
C ILE A 52 7.45 20.13 5.83
N ALA A 53 6.75 19.68 6.89
CA ALA A 53 5.30 19.51 6.86
C ALA A 53 4.57 20.82 6.56
N LEU A 54 5.06 21.95 7.12
CA LEU A 54 4.48 23.26 6.87
C LEU A 54 4.65 23.69 5.40
N GLU A 55 5.79 23.40 4.78
CA GLU A 55 5.99 23.67 3.35
C GLU A 55 5.01 22.85 2.49
N ALA A 56 4.80 21.56 2.79
CA ALA A 56 3.80 20.74 2.09
C ALA A 56 2.37 21.26 2.29
N LEU A 57 2.04 21.79 3.48
CA LEU A 57 0.74 22.39 3.78
C LEU A 57 0.49 23.73 3.06
N LYS A 58 1.53 24.41 2.57
CA LYS A 58 1.37 25.65 1.78
C LYS A 58 0.80 25.37 0.37
N ASP A 59 1.10 24.18 -0.18
CA ASP A 59 0.62 23.74 -1.48
C ASP A 59 0.07 22.31 -1.37
N LEU A 60 -0.99 22.17 -0.56
CA LEU A 60 -1.57 20.88 -0.20
C LEU A 60 -2.11 20.13 -1.42
N ASP A 61 -2.67 20.84 -2.40
CA ASP A 61 -3.21 20.23 -3.61
C ASP A 61 -2.11 19.53 -4.43
N LYS A 62 -0.96 20.17 -4.55
CA LYS A 62 0.20 19.59 -5.23
C LYS A 62 0.78 18.40 -4.46
N PHE A 63 0.82 18.49 -3.14
CA PHE A 63 1.23 17.37 -2.28
C PHE A 63 0.30 16.17 -2.48
N ILE A 64 -1.02 16.38 -2.41
CA ILE A 64 -2.03 15.32 -2.61
C ILE A 64 -1.88 14.71 -4.00
N ALA A 65 -1.73 15.51 -5.06
CA ALA A 65 -1.55 15.01 -6.42
C ALA A 65 -0.32 14.09 -6.54
N ALA A 66 0.80 14.47 -5.91
CA ALA A 66 2.02 13.65 -5.91
C ALA A 66 1.82 12.33 -5.13
N VAL A 67 1.16 12.38 -3.98
CA VAL A 67 0.85 11.20 -3.16
C VAL A 67 -0.11 10.26 -3.90
N GLN A 68 -1.15 10.78 -4.53
CA GLN A 68 -2.10 9.99 -5.31
C GLN A 68 -1.42 9.28 -6.50
N LEU A 69 -0.43 9.92 -7.12
CA LEU A 69 0.40 9.24 -8.13
C LEU A 69 1.14 8.05 -7.52
N GLY A 70 1.71 8.21 -6.32
CA GLY A 70 2.38 7.13 -5.59
C GLY A 70 1.43 5.98 -5.25
N VAL A 71 0.24 6.28 -4.75
CA VAL A 71 -0.82 5.29 -4.48
C VAL A 71 -1.19 4.53 -5.76
N THR A 72 -1.41 5.24 -6.86
CA THR A 72 -1.79 4.64 -8.15
C THR A 72 -0.70 3.70 -8.67
N ILE A 73 0.56 4.12 -8.68
CA ILE A 73 1.68 3.28 -9.15
C ILE A 73 1.82 2.04 -8.28
N SER A 74 1.75 2.18 -6.95
CA SER A 74 1.84 1.05 -6.02
C SER A 74 0.68 0.07 -6.22
N SER A 75 -0.54 0.56 -6.40
CA SER A 75 -1.75 -0.25 -6.62
C SER A 75 -1.70 -1.03 -7.92
N ILE A 76 -1.29 -0.39 -9.02
CA ILE A 76 -1.14 -1.05 -10.34
C ILE A 76 -0.04 -2.12 -10.26
N GLY A 77 1.11 -1.79 -9.65
CA GLY A 77 2.21 -2.74 -9.46
C GLY A 77 1.79 -3.94 -8.62
N LEU A 78 1.03 -3.69 -7.54
CA LEU A 78 0.51 -4.72 -6.65
C LEU A 78 -0.47 -5.66 -7.38
N GLY A 79 -1.39 -5.14 -8.19
CA GLY A 79 -2.29 -5.93 -9.02
C GLY A 79 -1.52 -6.83 -9.97
N TRP A 80 -0.58 -6.26 -10.71
CA TRP A 80 0.19 -6.98 -11.71
C TRP A 80 1.07 -8.10 -11.13
N VAL A 81 1.90 -7.79 -10.11
CA VAL A 81 2.79 -8.78 -9.50
C VAL A 81 2.04 -9.72 -8.56
N GLY A 82 1.03 -9.20 -7.84
CA GLY A 82 0.31 -9.92 -6.81
C GLY A 82 -0.57 -11.02 -7.38
N GLU A 83 -1.39 -10.72 -8.39
CA GLU A 83 -2.30 -11.70 -9.01
C GLU A 83 -1.53 -12.91 -9.53
N GLY A 84 -0.53 -12.69 -10.38
CA GLY A 84 0.23 -13.78 -10.99
C GLY A 84 1.05 -14.60 -9.98
N THR A 85 1.50 -13.98 -8.89
CA THR A 85 2.27 -14.67 -7.84
C THR A 85 1.36 -15.53 -6.97
N LEU A 86 0.25 -14.96 -6.49
CA LEU A 86 -0.70 -15.70 -5.65
C LEU A 86 -1.40 -16.82 -6.43
N ALA A 87 -1.75 -16.59 -7.70
CA ALA A 87 -2.33 -17.64 -8.56
C ALA A 87 -1.39 -18.86 -8.63
N ARG A 88 -0.09 -18.67 -8.83
CA ARG A 88 0.90 -19.76 -8.85
C ARG A 88 1.02 -20.50 -7.52
N ILE A 89 0.84 -19.81 -6.39
CA ILE A 89 0.89 -20.43 -5.07
C ILE A 89 -0.37 -21.23 -4.79
N ILE A 90 -1.52 -20.73 -5.27
CA ILE A 90 -2.83 -21.33 -5.01
C ILE A 90 -3.12 -22.50 -5.97
N GLU A 91 -2.68 -22.43 -7.23
CA GLU A 91 -2.96 -23.44 -8.25
C GLU A 91 -2.63 -24.87 -7.81
N PRO A 92 -1.47 -25.18 -7.17
CA PRO A 92 -1.17 -26.52 -6.69
C PRO A 92 -2.19 -27.07 -5.69
N VAL A 93 -2.84 -26.22 -4.90
CA VAL A 93 -3.84 -26.63 -3.91
C VAL A 93 -5.06 -27.25 -4.61
N PHE A 94 -5.44 -26.72 -5.77
CA PHE A 94 -6.57 -27.24 -6.56
C PHE A 94 -6.26 -28.59 -7.23
N VAL A 95 -4.99 -28.89 -7.49
CA VAL A 95 -4.58 -30.17 -8.08
C VAL A 95 -4.80 -31.34 -7.12
N PHE A 96 -4.80 -31.10 -5.82
CA PHE A 96 -5.06 -32.12 -4.79
C PHE A 96 -6.55 -32.39 -4.53
N LEU A 97 -7.47 -31.58 -5.10
CA LEU A 97 -8.92 -31.77 -4.94
C LEU A 97 -9.43 -32.81 -5.92
N PRO A 98 -10.05 -33.93 -5.45
CA PRO A 98 -10.61 -34.98 -6.33
C PRO A 98 -11.71 -34.40 -7.24
N GLY A 99 -11.61 -34.65 -8.53
CA GLY A 99 -12.62 -34.24 -9.52
C GLY A 99 -12.34 -32.90 -10.22
N ILE A 100 -11.33 -32.14 -9.80
CA ILE A 100 -10.90 -30.90 -10.47
C ILE A 100 -9.60 -31.24 -11.23
N GLY A 101 -9.72 -31.64 -12.49
CA GLY A 101 -8.57 -31.89 -13.36
C GLY A 101 -7.81 -30.61 -13.69
N LYS A 102 -6.61 -30.75 -14.30
CA LYS A 102 -5.83 -29.62 -14.85
C LYS A 102 -6.53 -28.98 -16.05
N ASN A 103 -7.65 -28.34 -15.82
CA ASN A 103 -8.51 -27.75 -16.83
C ASN A 103 -8.47 -26.20 -16.70
N ILE A 104 -8.94 -25.54 -17.75
CA ILE A 104 -9.15 -24.07 -17.79
C ILE A 104 -9.93 -23.58 -16.55
N ALA A 105 -10.89 -24.38 -16.06
CA ALA A 105 -11.66 -24.06 -14.84
C ALA A 105 -10.79 -23.93 -13.60
N THR A 106 -9.77 -24.78 -13.41
CA THR A 106 -8.84 -24.70 -12.26
C THR A 106 -8.00 -23.43 -12.31
N HIS A 107 -7.48 -23.09 -13.48
CA HIS A 107 -6.71 -21.85 -13.68
C HIS A 107 -7.58 -20.62 -13.40
N THR A 108 -8.78 -20.55 -13.97
CA THR A 108 -9.71 -19.43 -13.75
C THR A 108 -10.08 -19.28 -12.27
N ALA A 109 -10.35 -20.37 -11.56
CA ALA A 109 -10.64 -20.36 -10.13
C ALA A 109 -9.44 -19.83 -9.30
N SER A 110 -8.22 -20.32 -9.60
CA SER A 110 -7.00 -19.88 -8.92
C SER A 110 -6.74 -18.39 -9.12
N VAL A 111 -6.89 -17.88 -10.32
CA VAL A 111 -6.72 -16.46 -10.65
C VAL A 111 -7.78 -15.61 -9.94
N SER A 112 -9.05 -16.04 -9.93
CA SER A 112 -10.14 -15.32 -9.26
C SER A 112 -9.93 -15.23 -7.76
N ILE A 113 -9.48 -16.30 -7.12
CA ILE A 113 -9.18 -16.32 -5.68
C ILE A 113 -7.94 -15.48 -5.39
N ALA A 114 -6.89 -15.58 -6.21
CA ALA A 114 -5.69 -14.76 -6.06
C ALA A 114 -6.03 -13.26 -6.16
N PHE A 115 -6.85 -12.87 -7.12
CA PHE A 115 -7.34 -11.50 -7.27
C PHE A 115 -8.12 -11.03 -6.05
N ALA A 116 -9.05 -11.85 -5.53
CA ALA A 116 -9.81 -11.52 -4.34
C ALA A 116 -8.93 -11.36 -3.10
N LEU A 117 -7.93 -12.22 -2.91
CA LEU A 117 -7.00 -12.16 -1.80
C LEU A 117 -6.09 -10.93 -1.89
N ILE A 118 -5.50 -10.64 -3.07
CA ILE A 118 -4.63 -9.47 -3.21
C ILE A 118 -5.43 -8.18 -3.01
N THR A 119 -6.65 -8.11 -3.52
CA THR A 119 -7.55 -6.98 -3.32
C THR A 119 -7.87 -6.80 -1.83
N PHE A 120 -8.19 -7.89 -1.12
CA PHE A 120 -8.43 -7.84 0.32
C PHE A 120 -7.23 -7.31 1.10
N PHE A 121 -6.04 -7.85 0.86
CA PHE A 121 -4.83 -7.39 1.53
C PHE A 121 -4.47 -5.95 1.15
N HIS A 122 -4.66 -5.57 -0.10
CA HIS A 122 -4.45 -4.20 -0.56
C HIS A 122 -5.36 -3.23 0.20
N VAL A 123 -6.67 -3.47 0.23
CA VAL A 123 -7.62 -2.60 0.91
C VAL A 123 -7.35 -2.55 2.42
N VAL A 124 -7.13 -3.70 3.07
CA VAL A 124 -6.95 -3.74 4.52
C VAL A 124 -5.60 -3.17 4.94
N LEU A 125 -4.49 -3.67 4.36
CA LEU A 125 -3.14 -3.30 4.79
C LEU A 125 -2.62 -2.04 4.09
N GLY A 126 -3.04 -1.81 2.85
CA GLY A 126 -2.60 -0.67 2.04
C GLY A 126 -3.44 0.59 2.21
N GLU A 127 -4.70 0.48 2.69
CA GLU A 127 -5.60 1.64 2.80
C GLU A 127 -6.21 1.77 4.21
N LEU A 128 -6.99 0.79 4.69
CA LEU A 128 -7.77 0.95 5.93
C LEU A 128 -6.90 1.14 7.16
N ILE A 129 -5.89 0.29 7.36
CA ILE A 129 -5.00 0.38 8.51
C ILE A 129 -4.16 1.66 8.49
N PRO A 130 -3.46 2.03 7.40
CA PRO A 130 -2.70 3.27 7.33
C PRO A 130 -3.56 4.51 7.52
N ASN A 131 -4.76 4.55 6.94
CA ASN A 131 -5.73 5.62 7.14
C ASN A 131 -6.13 5.75 8.61
N SER A 132 -6.49 4.64 9.27
CA SER A 132 -6.86 4.64 10.68
C SER A 132 -5.73 5.16 11.57
N ILE A 133 -4.51 4.72 11.34
CA ILE A 133 -3.32 5.20 12.06
C ILE A 133 -3.11 6.70 11.86
N ALA A 134 -3.23 7.18 10.61
CA ALA A 134 -3.05 8.59 10.29
C ALA A 134 -4.14 9.47 10.94
N LEU A 135 -5.36 8.98 11.06
CA LEU A 135 -6.46 9.70 11.70
C LEU A 135 -6.33 9.72 13.24
N GLU A 136 -5.86 8.63 13.84
CA GLU A 136 -5.69 8.51 15.28
C GLU A 136 -4.45 9.26 15.78
N TYR A 137 -3.33 9.13 15.07
CA TYR A 137 -2.04 9.74 15.42
C TYR A 137 -1.61 10.81 14.42
N THR A 138 -2.53 11.69 14.03
CA THR A 138 -2.39 12.64 12.91
C THR A 138 -1.09 13.47 12.98
N GLU A 139 -0.79 14.10 14.12
CA GLU A 139 0.41 14.94 14.29
C GLU A 139 1.70 14.13 14.15
N LYS A 140 1.78 12.97 14.83
CA LYS A 140 2.96 12.09 14.78
C LYS A 140 3.17 11.58 13.36
N THR A 141 2.10 11.17 12.68
CA THR A 141 2.17 10.66 11.31
C THR A 141 2.58 11.77 10.35
N ALA A 142 2.02 12.98 10.45
CA ALA A 142 2.40 14.12 9.62
C ALA A 142 3.89 14.48 9.77
N LEU A 143 4.42 14.45 10.99
CA LEU A 143 5.84 14.71 11.25
C LEU A 143 6.75 13.57 10.78
N LEU A 144 6.26 12.33 10.80
CA LEU A 144 7.01 11.16 10.33
C LEU A 144 7.15 11.15 8.81
N VAL A 145 6.06 11.41 8.09
CA VAL A 145 6.04 11.40 6.62
C VAL A 145 6.71 12.61 5.99
N ALA A 146 6.88 13.69 6.74
CA ALA A 146 7.60 14.88 6.33
C ALA A 146 9.14 14.74 6.48
N ARG A 147 9.64 13.58 6.91
CA ARG A 147 11.07 13.32 7.07
C ARG A 147 11.67 12.82 5.75
#